data_f93049a4e975dfdf8e8483ab1001f771
#
_entry.id   f93049a4e975dfdf8e8483ab1001f771
#
_cell.length_a   1.000
_cell.length_b   1.000
_cell.length_c   1.000
_cell.angle_alpha   90.00
_cell.angle_beta   90.00
_cell.angle_gamma   90.00
#
_symmetry.space_group_name_H-M   'P 1'
#
loop_
_entity.id
_entity.type
_entity.pdbx_description
1 polymer ?
#
loop_
_entity_poly.entity_id
_entity_poly.type
_entity_poly.pdbx_seq_one_letter_code
_entity_poly.pdbx_strand_id
1 'polypeptide(L)' 'MEKKKYLTKITPIQEKFIEIYCAKYGEWSATQCAMAAGYARSSAHTRAAELLDWRKHPDIAMEIQERLAGLR' A
#
# COMPACT_ATOMS: atom_id res chain seq x y z
N MET A 1 1.05 -21.59 6.50
CA MET A 1 0.73 -20.84 5.26
C MET A 1 1.99 -20.19 4.71
N GLU A 2 2.27 -20.41 3.46
CA GLU A 2 3.49 -19.87 2.86
C GLU A 2 3.34 -18.39 2.54
N LYS A 3 4.39 -17.62 2.80
CA LYS A 3 4.42 -16.23 2.36
C LYS A 3 4.71 -16.17 0.88
N LYS A 4 4.05 -15.26 0.18
CA LYS A 4 4.35 -14.99 -1.21
C LYS A 4 5.73 -14.37 -1.31
N LYS A 5 6.49 -14.73 -2.34
CA LYS A 5 7.86 -14.26 -2.47
C LYS A 5 7.98 -12.75 -2.45
N TYR A 6 7.09 -12.05 -3.16
CA TYR A 6 7.20 -10.60 -3.26
C TYR A 6 6.91 -9.89 -1.94
N LEU A 7 6.24 -10.54 -0.99
CA LEU A 7 5.97 -9.95 0.31
C LEU A 7 7.24 -9.77 1.15
N THR A 8 8.30 -10.53 0.86
CA THR A 8 9.55 -10.40 1.59
C THR A 8 10.26 -9.08 1.32
N LYS A 9 9.89 -8.40 0.22
CA LYS A 9 10.49 -7.12 -0.17
C LYS A 9 9.71 -5.92 0.34
N ILE A 10 8.55 -6.16 0.93
CA ILE A 10 7.68 -5.09 1.42
C ILE A 10 8.06 -4.78 2.87
N THR A 11 8.38 -3.52 3.13
CA THR A 11 8.76 -3.09 4.47
C THR A 11 7.53 -3.03 5.39
N PRO A 12 7.72 -3.03 6.72
CA PRO A 12 6.59 -2.93 7.65
C PRO A 12 5.70 -1.71 7.42
N ILE A 13 6.30 -0.56 7.12
CA ILE A 13 5.51 0.65 6.88
C ILE A 13 4.73 0.55 5.55
N GLN A 14 5.32 -0.07 4.55
CA GLN A 14 4.63 -0.32 3.28
C GLN A 14 3.49 -1.29 3.47
N GLU A 15 3.68 -2.33 4.27
CA GLU A 15 2.63 -3.29 4.59
C GLU A 15 1.47 -2.58 5.28
N LYS A 16 1.77 -1.68 6.19
CA LYS A 16 0.74 -0.92 6.88
C LYS A 16 -0.03 -0.02 5.91
N PHE A 17 0.68 0.59 4.96
CA PHE A 17 0.04 1.40 3.93
C PHE A 17 -0.94 0.54 3.11
N ILE A 18 -0.52 -0.64 2.69
CA ILE A 18 -1.36 -1.54 1.91
C ILE A 18 -2.62 -1.90 2.70
N GLU A 19 -2.45 -2.25 3.96
CA GLU A 19 -3.54 -2.63 4.83
C GLU A 19 -4.58 -1.51 4.96
N ILE A 20 -4.10 -0.30 5.24
CA ILE A 20 -4.98 0.85 5.42
C ILE A 20 -5.64 1.25 4.11
N TYR A 21 -4.85 1.27 3.02
CA TYR A 21 -5.36 1.65 1.72
C TYR A 21 -6.51 0.75 1.27
N CYS A 22 -6.36 -0.55 1.48
CA CYS A 22 -7.40 -1.51 1.11
C CYS A 22 -8.62 -1.39 2.02
N ALA A 23 -8.40 -1.18 3.31
CA ALA A 23 -9.50 -1.04 4.27
C ALA A 23 -10.31 0.23 4.05
N LYS A 24 -9.65 1.30 3.61
CA LYS A 24 -10.28 2.61 3.40
C LYS A 24 -10.44 2.95 1.93
N TYR A 25 -10.41 1.96 1.08
CA TYR A 25 -10.49 2.16 -0.36
C TYR A 25 -11.79 2.89 -0.72
N GLY A 26 -11.65 4.01 -1.44
CA GLY A 26 -12.81 4.83 -1.81
C GLY A 26 -13.25 5.82 -0.74
N GLU A 27 -12.74 5.71 0.49
CA GLU A 27 -13.09 6.62 1.57
C GLU A 27 -12.00 7.63 1.87
N TRP A 28 -10.74 7.15 1.88
CA TRP A 28 -9.59 7.99 2.17
C TRP A 28 -8.72 8.11 0.92
N SER A 29 -8.04 9.26 0.78
CA SER A 29 -7.07 9.41 -0.29
C SER A 29 -5.84 8.59 0.02
N ALA A 30 -5.03 8.31 -1.02
CA ALA A 30 -3.78 7.59 -0.82
C ALA A 30 -2.85 8.34 0.12
N THR A 31 -2.86 9.68 0.05
CA THR A 31 -2.05 10.50 0.94
C THR A 31 -2.45 10.32 2.38
N GLN A 32 -3.76 10.29 2.67
CA GLN A 32 -4.25 10.04 4.01
C GLN A 32 -3.82 8.67 4.52
N CYS A 33 -3.88 7.67 3.65
CA CYS A 33 -3.45 6.31 4.02
C CYS A 33 -1.96 6.27 4.33
N ALA A 34 -1.15 7.00 3.57
CA ALA A 34 0.28 7.05 3.80
C ALA A 34 0.59 7.70 5.15
N MET A 35 -0.10 8.78 5.48
CA MET A 35 0.09 9.44 6.77
C MET A 35 -0.31 8.51 7.92
N ALA A 36 -1.41 7.81 7.77
CA ALA A 36 -1.86 6.88 8.80
C ALA A 36 -0.90 5.70 8.96
N ALA A 37 -0.21 5.33 7.88
CA ALA A 37 0.78 4.26 7.93
C ALA A 37 2.07 4.66 8.63
N GLY A 38 2.32 5.97 8.76
CA GLY A 38 3.49 6.46 9.45
C GLY A 38 4.45 7.30 8.63
N TYR A 39 4.12 7.57 7.36
CA TYR A 39 4.95 8.45 6.54
C TYR A 39 4.81 9.90 7.00
N ALA A 40 5.89 10.66 6.89
CA ALA A 40 5.88 12.06 7.27
C ALA A 40 4.87 12.84 6.42
N ARG A 41 4.16 13.77 7.03
CA ARG A 41 3.15 14.57 6.33
C ARG A 41 3.71 15.27 5.11
N SER A 42 4.94 15.78 5.21
CA SER A 42 5.57 16.52 4.12
C SER A 42 5.88 15.65 2.90
N SER A 43 6.03 14.34 3.09
CA SER A 43 6.37 13.41 2.01
C SER A 43 5.26 12.43 1.68
N ALA A 44 4.16 12.45 2.43
CA ALA A 44 3.10 11.46 2.27
C ALA A 44 2.51 11.43 0.86
N HIS A 45 2.29 12.59 0.26
CA HIS A 45 1.75 12.66 -1.10
C HIS A 45 2.68 11.98 -2.11
N THR A 46 3.97 12.33 -2.05
CA THR A 46 4.97 11.76 -2.95
C THR A 46 5.12 10.27 -2.71
N ARG A 47 5.19 9.86 -1.46
CA ARG A 47 5.35 8.43 -1.13
C ARG A 47 4.15 7.61 -1.57
N ALA A 48 2.93 8.15 -1.37
CA ALA A 48 1.74 7.45 -1.81
C ALA A 48 1.73 7.24 -3.33
N ALA A 49 2.09 8.29 -4.08
CA ALA A 49 2.16 8.20 -5.53
C ALA A 49 3.18 7.14 -5.97
N GLU A 50 4.34 7.10 -5.31
CA GLU A 50 5.37 6.11 -5.62
C GLU A 50 4.92 4.70 -5.31
N LEU A 51 4.28 4.51 -4.15
CA LEU A 51 3.84 3.18 -3.73
C LEU A 51 2.76 2.61 -4.64
N LEU A 52 1.95 3.46 -5.24
CA LEU A 52 0.90 3.02 -6.14
C LEU A 52 1.37 2.91 -7.58
N ASP A 53 2.62 3.32 -7.85
CA ASP A 53 3.19 3.21 -9.19
C ASP A 53 3.69 1.79 -9.42
N TRP A 54 2.95 1.02 -10.21
CA TRP A 54 3.29 -0.37 -10.48
C TRP A 54 4.67 -0.55 -11.13
N ARG A 55 5.18 0.51 -11.75
CA ARG A 55 6.50 0.45 -12.38
C ARG A 55 7.61 0.44 -11.35
N LYS A 56 7.39 1.13 -10.23
CA LYS A 56 8.37 1.19 -9.14
C LYS A 56 8.17 0.08 -8.13
N HIS A 57 6.93 -0.26 -7.85
CA HIS A 57 6.57 -1.24 -6.83
C HIS A 57 5.54 -2.23 -7.36
N PRO A 58 5.93 -3.11 -8.30
CA PRO A 58 4.97 -4.10 -8.82
C PRO A 58 4.47 -5.06 -7.75
N ASP A 59 5.30 -5.36 -6.76
CA ASP A 59 4.92 -6.23 -5.65
C ASP A 59 3.80 -5.62 -4.82
N ILE A 60 3.89 -4.32 -4.52
CA ILE A 60 2.86 -3.62 -3.77
C ILE A 60 1.58 -3.54 -4.58
N ALA A 61 1.68 -3.22 -5.87
CA ALA A 61 0.52 -3.13 -6.74
C ALA A 61 -0.23 -4.45 -6.81
N MET A 62 0.50 -5.56 -6.95
CA MET A 62 -0.10 -6.89 -7.00
C MET A 62 -0.79 -7.23 -5.69
N GLU A 63 -0.17 -6.91 -4.57
CA GLU A 63 -0.74 -7.20 -3.27
C GLU A 63 -2.04 -6.44 -3.05
N ILE A 64 -2.05 -5.16 -3.44
CA ILE A 64 -3.26 -4.34 -3.33
C ILE A 64 -4.39 -4.93 -4.18
N GLN A 65 -4.08 -5.30 -5.42
CA GLN A 65 -5.08 -5.88 -6.30
C GLN A 65 -5.67 -7.18 -5.74
N GLU A 66 -4.82 -8.04 -5.19
CA GLU A 66 -5.28 -9.29 -4.61
C GLU A 66 -6.20 -9.06 -3.42
N ARG A 67 -5.83 -8.12 -2.56
CA ARG A 67 -6.65 -7.82 -1.39
C ARG A 67 -7.99 -7.22 -1.77
N LEU A 68 -8.01 -6.30 -2.73
CA LEU A 68 -9.25 -5.68 -3.18
C LEU A 68 -10.15 -6.70 -3.88
N ALA A 69 -9.56 -7.61 -4.65
CA ALA A 69 -10.33 -8.67 -5.31
C ALA A 69 -10.98 -9.59 -4.28
N GLY A 70 -10.29 -9.84 -3.18
CA GLY A 70 -10.81 -10.69 -2.11
C GLY A 70 -11.95 -10.09 -1.32
N LEU A 71 -12.21 -8.80 -1.49
CA LEU A 71 -13.30 -8.11 -0.79
C LEU A 71 -14.64 -8.22 -1.51
N ARG A 72 -14.66 -8.81 -2.69
CA ARG A 72 -15.89 -8.93 -3.48
C ARG A 72 -16.78 -10.06 -2.98
#